data_1d57f8d8a5a6cec12d0138dfa4605e5b
#
_entry.id   1d57f8d8a5a6cec12d0138dfa4605e5b
#
_cell.length_a   1.000
_cell.length_b   1.000
_cell.length_c   1.000
_cell.angle_alpha   90.00
_cell.angle_beta   90.00
_cell.angle_gamma   90.00
#
_symmetry.space_group_name_H-M   'P 1'
#
loop_
_entity.id
_entity.type
_entity.pdbx_description
1 polymer ?
#
loop_
_entity_poly.entity_id
_entity_poly.type
_entity_poly.pdbx_seq_one_letter_code
_entity_poly.pdbx_strand_id
1 'polypeptide(L)'
;MRFLPVVAAASLTAALFASSVLADGLLSGVDGMTSTVMQHGQSSFSGLAIRARFHDARLVDNVDFLPTVEYWRNSSTIDAFGLNAVRRDATIGGDVRYLFPGQLWRFYAGGGYSVHFLSAEVHAPLAGLQDANDSLTKGGLTLLGGVAFGTTSRVGNFIELKGHLVGGYKQLKINMGLSWNR
;
A
#
# COMPACT_ATOMS: atom_id res chain seq x y z
N MET A 1 22.19 7.49 0.86
CA MET A 1 22.25 6.04 0.60
C MET A 1 22.15 5.20 1.87
N ARG A 2 21.04 5.25 2.66
CA ARG A 2 20.88 4.45 3.89
C ARG A 2 19.56 3.68 3.99
N PHE A 3 18.78 3.58 2.89
CA PHE A 3 17.49 2.88 2.90
C PHE A 3 17.55 1.38 2.53
N LEU A 4 18.65 0.93 1.91
CA LEU A 4 18.81 -0.49 1.55
C LEU A 4 18.66 -1.47 2.74
N PRO A 5 19.20 -1.21 3.96
CA PRO A 5 19.10 -2.18 5.06
C PRO A 5 17.68 -2.29 5.63
N VAL A 6 16.87 -1.22 5.58
CA VAL A 6 15.49 -1.25 6.13
C VAL A 6 14.56 -2.03 5.21
N VAL A 7 14.68 -1.86 3.90
CA VAL A 7 13.90 -2.61 2.90
C VAL A 7 14.29 -4.09 2.92
N ALA A 8 15.59 -4.39 3.03
CA ALA A 8 16.08 -5.76 3.14
C ALA A 8 15.63 -6.46 4.44
N ALA A 9 15.63 -5.75 5.57
CA ALA A 9 15.16 -6.28 6.84
C ALA A 9 13.64 -6.54 6.82
N ALA A 10 12.84 -5.63 6.27
CA ALA A 10 11.40 -5.81 6.12
C ALA A 10 11.06 -6.97 5.19
N SER A 11 11.82 -7.15 4.10
CA SER A 11 11.65 -8.27 3.17
C SER A 11 12.01 -9.62 3.80
N LEU A 12 13.05 -9.67 4.63
CA LEU A 12 13.46 -10.89 5.33
C LEU A 12 12.48 -11.28 6.42
N THR A 13 11.96 -10.31 7.16
CA THR A 13 10.94 -10.54 8.21
C THR A 13 9.63 -11.02 7.59
N ALA A 14 9.18 -10.44 6.49
CA ALA A 14 8.01 -10.89 5.75
C ALA A 14 8.18 -12.31 5.20
N ALA A 15 9.37 -12.70 4.73
CA ALA A 15 9.68 -14.04 4.24
C ALA A 15 9.70 -15.08 5.37
N LEU A 16 10.20 -14.74 6.55
CA LEU A 16 10.22 -15.64 7.71
C LEU A 16 8.81 -15.87 8.30
N PHE A 17 7.97 -14.84 8.35
CA PHE A 17 6.56 -15.00 8.72
C PHE A 17 5.79 -15.81 7.67
N ALA A 18 6.07 -15.62 6.39
CA ALA A 18 5.43 -16.37 5.31
C ALA A 18 5.72 -17.88 5.41
N SER A 19 6.90 -18.30 5.83
CA SER A 19 7.27 -19.73 5.86
C SER A 19 6.55 -20.53 6.93
N SER A 20 6.31 -19.98 8.12
CA SER A 20 5.57 -20.66 9.20
C SER A 20 4.05 -20.67 8.93
N VAL A 21 3.52 -19.60 8.35
CA VAL A 21 2.09 -19.44 8.06
C VAL A 21 1.67 -20.20 6.79
N LEU A 22 2.60 -20.45 5.85
CA LEU A 22 2.38 -21.32 4.70
C LEU A 22 2.13 -22.78 5.10
N ALA A 23 2.68 -23.23 6.24
CA ALA A 23 2.52 -24.60 6.73
C ALA A 23 1.10 -24.89 7.23
N ASP A 24 0.39 -23.89 7.77
CA ASP A 24 -0.92 -24.09 8.42
C ASP A 24 -2.14 -23.81 7.52
N GLY A 25 -1.94 -23.50 6.23
CA GLY A 25 -3.04 -23.24 5.30
C GLY A 25 -3.78 -21.93 5.52
N LEU A 26 -3.29 -21.03 6.37
CA LEU A 26 -3.91 -19.74 6.66
C LEU A 26 -3.75 -18.73 5.52
N LEU A 27 -2.69 -18.83 4.71
CA LEU A 27 -2.50 -17.98 3.55
C LEU A 27 -3.48 -18.35 2.44
N SER A 28 -4.47 -17.52 2.20
CA SER A 28 -5.50 -17.73 1.17
C SER A 28 -5.11 -17.16 -0.20
N GLY A 29 -4.09 -16.30 -0.26
CA GLY A 29 -3.61 -15.76 -1.52
C GLY A 29 -2.69 -14.55 -1.38
N VAL A 30 -2.29 -14.02 -2.54
CA VAL A 30 -1.45 -12.83 -2.66
C VAL A 30 -2.05 -11.90 -3.71
N ASP A 31 -2.05 -10.61 -3.44
CA ASP A 31 -2.51 -9.58 -4.38
C ASP A 31 -1.34 -8.69 -4.80
N GLY A 32 -1.23 -8.43 -6.10
CA GLY A 32 -0.39 -7.39 -6.66
C GLY A 32 -1.26 -6.28 -7.22
N MET A 33 -0.95 -5.01 -6.93
CA MET A 33 -1.79 -3.89 -7.33
C MET A 33 -1.00 -2.66 -7.73
N THR A 34 -1.62 -1.88 -8.60
CA THR A 34 -1.25 -0.49 -8.90
C THR A 34 -2.23 0.44 -8.22
N SER A 35 -1.73 1.59 -7.78
CA SER A 35 -2.53 2.60 -7.11
C SER A 35 -2.45 3.93 -7.84
N THR A 36 -3.59 4.58 -8.05
CA THR A 36 -3.64 6.01 -8.34
C THR A 36 -3.86 6.75 -7.03
N VAL A 37 -2.89 7.54 -6.62
CA VAL A 37 -2.89 8.27 -5.35
C VAL A 37 -3.33 9.70 -5.58
N MET A 38 -4.34 10.13 -4.85
CA MET A 38 -4.86 11.48 -4.84
C MET A 38 -4.61 12.10 -3.46
N GLN A 39 -3.95 13.24 -3.45
CA GLN A 39 -3.66 14.00 -2.24
C GLN A 39 -4.04 15.46 -2.43
N HIS A 40 -4.64 16.08 -1.40
CA HIS A 40 -5.09 17.47 -1.49
C HIS A 40 -3.93 18.42 -1.86
N GLY A 41 -4.16 19.26 -2.85
CA GLY A 41 -3.18 20.24 -3.32
C GLY A 41 -2.06 19.68 -4.20
N GLN A 42 -2.17 18.43 -4.66
CA GLN A 42 -1.19 17.82 -5.55
C GLN A 42 -1.86 17.16 -6.77
N SER A 43 -1.13 17.04 -7.88
CA SER A 43 -1.54 16.19 -8.99
C SER A 43 -1.53 14.73 -8.56
N SER A 44 -2.42 13.92 -9.14
CA SER A 44 -2.45 12.48 -8.91
C SER A 44 -1.16 11.82 -9.40
N PHE A 45 -0.71 10.80 -8.71
CA PHE A 45 0.50 10.03 -9.04
C PHE A 45 0.26 8.54 -8.82
N SER A 46 1.20 7.71 -9.28
CA SER A 46 1.05 6.26 -9.25
C SER A 46 1.90 5.62 -8.16
N GLY A 47 1.42 4.50 -7.64
CA GLY A 47 2.10 3.63 -6.69
C GLY A 47 1.93 2.16 -7.05
N LEU A 48 2.68 1.32 -6.36
CA LEU A 48 2.62 -0.13 -6.44
C LEU A 48 2.46 -0.70 -5.03
N ALA A 49 1.73 -1.81 -4.92
CA ALA A 49 1.63 -2.52 -3.66
C ALA A 49 1.51 -4.04 -3.84
N ILE A 50 1.95 -4.74 -2.82
CA ILE A 50 1.78 -6.19 -2.67
C ILE A 50 1.16 -6.42 -1.30
N ARG A 51 0.15 -7.30 -1.23
CA ARG A 51 -0.42 -7.75 0.04
C ARG A 51 -0.64 -9.26 0.05
N ALA A 52 -0.42 -9.87 1.21
CA ALA A 52 -0.82 -11.22 1.48
C ALA A 52 -2.26 -11.21 2.04
N ARG A 53 -2.98 -12.31 1.81
CA ARG A 53 -4.33 -12.52 2.35
C ARG A 53 -4.31 -13.73 3.28
N PHE A 54 -4.70 -13.51 4.52
CA PHE A 54 -4.83 -14.55 5.51
C PHE A 54 -6.31 -14.71 5.87
N HIS A 55 -6.80 -15.92 5.75
CA HIS A 55 -8.18 -16.28 6.06
C HIS A 55 -8.18 -17.49 6.98
N ASP A 56 -8.84 -17.37 8.12
CA ASP A 56 -9.09 -18.51 9.01
C ASP A 56 -10.59 -18.65 9.25
N ALA A 57 -11.22 -19.54 8.48
CA ALA A 57 -12.63 -19.85 8.60
C ALA A 57 -13.05 -20.39 9.97
N ARG A 58 -12.09 -20.82 10.81
CA ARG A 58 -12.37 -21.29 12.17
C ARG A 58 -12.60 -20.13 13.13
N LEU A 59 -12.05 -18.96 12.84
CA LEU A 59 -12.16 -17.79 13.68
C LEU A 59 -13.38 -16.94 13.29
N VAL A 60 -13.46 -16.50 12.05
CA VAL A 60 -14.55 -15.68 11.53
C VAL A 60 -14.74 -15.92 10.05
N ASP A 61 -15.93 -16.32 9.64
CA ASP A 61 -16.29 -16.45 8.24
C ASP A 61 -16.23 -15.10 7.53
N ASN A 62 -15.76 -15.11 6.29
CA ASN A 62 -15.73 -13.93 5.41
C ASN A 62 -14.84 -12.76 5.89
N VAL A 63 -13.89 -13.01 6.78
CA VAL A 63 -12.92 -11.99 7.23
C VAL A 63 -11.52 -12.38 6.77
N ASP A 64 -10.85 -11.44 6.11
CA ASP A 64 -9.44 -11.58 5.74
C ASP A 64 -8.59 -10.57 6.52
N PHE A 65 -7.39 -10.99 6.93
CA PHE A 65 -6.32 -10.10 7.37
C PHE A 65 -5.33 -9.88 6.22
N LEU A 66 -4.95 -8.62 6.00
CA LEU A 66 -4.28 -8.12 4.81
C LEU A 66 -2.99 -7.34 5.14
N PRO A 67 -1.87 -7.99 5.53
CA PRO A 67 -0.60 -7.29 5.60
C PRO A 67 -0.19 -6.80 4.21
N THR A 68 0.18 -5.53 4.11
CA THR A 68 0.41 -4.82 2.86
C THR A 68 1.71 -4.05 2.92
N VAL A 69 2.47 -4.07 1.83
CA VAL A 69 3.60 -3.18 1.57
C VAL A 69 3.29 -2.37 0.32
N GLU A 70 3.38 -1.05 0.45
CA GLU A 70 3.09 -0.11 -0.64
C GLU A 70 4.29 0.81 -0.88
N TYR A 71 4.48 1.23 -2.11
CA TYR A 71 5.48 2.22 -2.48
C TYR A 71 4.94 3.14 -3.55
N TRP A 72 5.17 4.45 -3.37
CA TRP A 72 4.93 5.41 -4.42
C TRP A 72 6.03 6.48 -4.47
N ARG A 73 6.16 7.07 -5.64
CA ARG A 73 7.06 8.18 -5.90
C ARG A 73 6.32 9.26 -6.70
N ASN A 74 6.47 10.49 -6.27
CA ASN A 74 5.99 11.67 -6.99
C ASN A 74 7.16 12.63 -7.24
N SER A 75 7.30 13.12 -8.47
CA SER A 75 8.27 14.15 -8.84
C SER A 75 7.53 15.34 -9.41
N SER A 76 7.85 16.52 -8.92
CA SER A 76 7.31 17.79 -9.42
C SER A 76 8.45 18.76 -9.69
N THR A 77 8.34 19.47 -10.81
CA THR A 77 9.27 20.55 -11.17
C THR A 77 8.61 21.88 -10.86
N ILE A 78 9.30 22.76 -10.18
CA ILE A 78 8.88 24.14 -9.96
C ILE A 78 9.60 24.99 -11.01
N ASP A 79 8.95 25.17 -12.15
CA ASP A 79 9.56 25.74 -13.37
C ASP A 79 10.15 27.15 -13.17
N ALA A 80 9.54 27.96 -12.29
CA ALA A 80 10.01 29.33 -12.00
C ALA A 80 11.45 29.39 -11.47
N PHE A 81 11.95 28.30 -10.87
CA PHE A 81 13.27 28.24 -10.24
C PHE A 81 14.10 27.04 -10.71
N GLY A 82 13.61 26.22 -11.65
CA GLY A 82 14.26 25.00 -12.08
C GLY A 82 14.45 23.95 -10.97
N LEU A 83 13.69 24.07 -9.87
CA LEU A 83 13.77 23.16 -8.72
C LEU A 83 13.04 21.85 -8.99
N ASN A 84 13.70 20.74 -8.73
CA ASN A 84 13.08 19.41 -8.77
C ASN A 84 12.81 18.91 -7.36
N ALA A 85 11.54 18.70 -7.02
CA ALA A 85 11.12 18.09 -5.78
C ALA A 85 10.70 16.63 -6.03
N VAL A 86 11.31 15.70 -5.31
CA VAL A 86 10.99 14.28 -5.35
C VAL A 86 10.47 13.86 -3.98
N ARG A 87 9.26 13.31 -3.95
CA ARG A 87 8.67 12.73 -2.75
C ARG A 87 8.50 11.24 -2.93
N ARG A 88 8.78 10.49 -1.87
CA ARG A 88 8.64 9.03 -1.82
C ARG A 88 7.95 8.64 -0.53
N ASP A 89 7.16 7.58 -0.58
CA ASP A 89 6.57 6.95 0.60
C ASP A 89 6.69 5.43 0.45
N ALA A 90 7.28 4.82 1.44
CA ALA A 90 7.22 3.38 1.65
C ALA A 90 6.30 3.13 2.83
N THR A 91 5.23 2.36 2.61
CA THR A 91 4.20 2.11 3.61
C THR A 91 4.15 0.64 3.96
N ILE A 92 4.10 0.33 5.25
CA ILE A 92 3.81 -1.01 5.76
C ILE A 92 2.54 -0.91 6.58
N GLY A 93 1.56 -1.79 6.30
CA GLY A 93 0.27 -1.77 6.97
C GLY A 93 -0.35 -3.14 7.14
N GLY A 94 -1.40 -3.18 7.93
CA GLY A 94 -2.28 -4.31 8.10
C GLY A 94 -3.73 -3.85 8.14
N ASP A 95 -4.54 -4.42 7.26
CA ASP A 95 -5.98 -4.16 7.19
C ASP A 95 -6.75 -5.43 7.51
N VAL A 96 -7.96 -5.27 8.03
CA VAL A 96 -8.95 -6.33 8.16
C VAL A 96 -10.10 -5.97 7.25
N ARG A 97 -10.55 -6.90 6.42
CA ARG A 97 -11.72 -6.70 5.57
C ARG A 97 -12.76 -7.79 5.78
N TYR A 98 -14.02 -7.40 5.69
CA TYR A 98 -15.16 -8.30 5.61
C TYR A 98 -15.61 -8.43 4.16
N LEU A 99 -15.76 -9.67 3.67
CA LEU A 99 -16.27 -9.98 2.34
C LEU A 99 -17.76 -10.25 2.42
N PHE A 100 -18.56 -9.44 1.75
CA PHE A 100 -19.99 -9.69 1.65
C PHE A 100 -20.26 -10.92 0.76
N PRO A 101 -21.23 -11.75 1.11
CA PRO A 101 -21.61 -12.90 0.30
C PRO A 101 -21.94 -12.50 -1.15
N GLY A 102 -21.39 -13.23 -2.13
CA GLY A 102 -21.62 -13.00 -3.55
C GLY A 102 -20.98 -14.11 -4.38
N GLN A 103 -21.55 -14.42 -5.54
CA GLN A 103 -21.02 -15.50 -6.41
C GLN A 103 -20.01 -14.99 -7.45
N LEU A 104 -20.42 -14.03 -8.27
CA LEU A 104 -19.56 -13.49 -9.35
C LEU A 104 -18.75 -12.28 -8.88
N TRP A 105 -19.39 -11.45 -8.06
CA TRP A 105 -18.83 -10.21 -7.53
C TRP A 105 -18.91 -10.25 -6.01
N ARG A 106 -17.80 -10.05 -5.37
CA ARG A 106 -17.76 -9.98 -3.90
C ARG A 106 -17.34 -8.58 -3.48
N PHE A 107 -18.31 -7.84 -2.97
CA PHE A 107 -18.03 -6.56 -2.32
C PHE A 107 -17.30 -6.80 -1.01
N TYR A 108 -16.50 -5.85 -0.59
CA TYR A 108 -15.85 -5.88 0.71
C TYR A 108 -15.66 -4.48 1.27
N ALA A 109 -15.59 -4.39 2.58
CA ALA A 109 -15.25 -3.19 3.31
C ALA A 109 -14.35 -3.55 4.49
N GLY A 110 -13.53 -2.61 4.91
CA GLY A 110 -12.59 -2.87 5.98
C GLY A 110 -11.82 -1.63 6.40
N GLY A 111 -10.81 -1.88 7.23
CA GLY A 111 -9.91 -0.83 7.69
C GLY A 111 -8.76 -1.42 8.49
N GLY A 112 -7.83 -0.56 8.86
CA GLY A 112 -6.64 -0.99 9.55
C GLY A 112 -5.74 0.17 9.94
N TYR A 113 -4.45 -0.14 9.99
CA TYR A 113 -3.42 0.81 10.37
C TYR A 113 -2.18 0.64 9.49
N SER A 114 -1.55 1.76 9.16
CA SER A 114 -0.32 1.77 8.38
C SER A 114 0.72 2.72 8.95
N VAL A 115 1.98 2.39 8.71
CA VAL A 115 3.15 3.22 9.01
C VAL A 115 3.79 3.65 7.70
N HIS A 116 3.95 4.95 7.54
CA HIS A 116 4.47 5.61 6.35
C HIS A 116 5.88 6.12 6.61
N PHE A 117 6.81 5.76 5.74
CA PHE A 117 8.19 6.25 5.71
C PHE A 117 8.32 7.23 4.56
N LEU A 118 8.07 8.50 4.88
CA LEU A 118 8.07 9.60 3.93
C LEU A 118 9.47 10.15 3.75
N SER A 119 9.88 10.43 2.51
CA SER A 119 11.08 11.20 2.21
C SER A 119 10.79 12.27 1.15
N ALA A 120 11.36 13.43 1.33
CA ALA A 120 11.30 14.52 0.38
C ALA A 120 12.72 15.01 0.08
N GLU A 121 13.07 15.09 -1.20
CA GLU A 121 14.34 15.59 -1.69
C GLU A 121 14.05 16.77 -2.61
N VAL A 122 14.75 17.88 -2.42
CA VAL A 122 14.70 19.04 -3.30
C VAL A 122 16.10 19.26 -3.87
N HIS A 123 16.20 19.17 -5.19
CA HIS A 123 17.45 19.47 -5.90
C HIS A 123 17.39 20.87 -6.49
N ALA A 124 18.34 21.70 -6.08
CA ALA A 124 18.47 23.07 -6.55
C ALA A 124 19.66 23.16 -7.55
N PRO A 125 19.42 23.35 -8.85
CA PRO A 125 20.50 23.42 -9.85
C PRO A 125 21.27 24.75 -9.81
N LEU A 126 20.87 25.71 -8.97
CA LEU A 126 21.50 27.02 -8.86
C LEU A 126 22.72 26.98 -7.94
N ALA A 127 23.83 27.53 -8.42
CA ALA A 127 25.06 27.63 -7.63
C ALA A 127 24.83 28.44 -6.34
N GLY A 128 25.14 27.82 -5.21
CA GLY A 128 24.96 28.41 -3.87
C GLY A 128 23.73 27.96 -3.08
N LEU A 129 22.81 27.19 -3.68
CA LEU A 129 21.73 26.52 -2.95
C LEU A 129 22.14 25.08 -2.64
N GLN A 130 21.92 24.63 -1.41
CA GLN A 130 22.16 23.24 -1.01
C GLN A 130 20.90 22.40 -1.22
N ASP A 131 21.10 21.16 -1.62
CA ASP A 131 20.04 20.16 -1.67
C ASP A 131 19.48 19.96 -0.27
N ALA A 132 18.15 19.96 -0.16
CA ALA A 132 17.45 19.69 1.09
C ALA A 132 16.87 18.27 1.05
N ASN A 133 17.08 17.52 2.12
CA ASN A 133 16.52 16.20 2.31
C ASN A 133 15.85 16.12 3.68
N ASP A 134 14.58 15.69 3.69
CA ASP A 134 13.81 15.51 4.92
C ASP A 134 13.18 14.10 4.91
N SER A 135 13.13 13.47 6.08
CA SER A 135 12.52 12.17 6.24
C SER A 135 11.65 12.13 7.51
N LEU A 136 10.47 11.55 7.37
CA LEU A 136 9.47 11.55 8.43
C LEU A 136 8.76 10.19 8.47
N THR A 137 8.57 9.65 9.68
CA THR A 137 7.75 8.45 9.89
C THR A 137 6.43 8.86 10.53
N LYS A 138 5.32 8.43 9.94
CA LYS A 138 3.97 8.70 10.44
C LYS A 138 3.11 7.45 10.42
N GLY A 139 2.28 7.31 11.46
CA GLY A 139 1.23 6.31 11.51
C GLY A 139 -0.13 6.90 11.11
N GLY A 140 -1.01 6.06 10.58
CA GLY A 140 -2.34 6.48 10.18
C GLY A 140 -3.34 5.34 10.09
N LEU A 141 -4.62 5.69 10.26
CA LEU A 141 -5.73 4.78 10.06
C LEU A 141 -6.00 4.61 8.56
N THR A 142 -6.43 3.41 8.18
CA THR A 142 -6.89 3.10 6.83
C THR A 142 -8.35 2.70 6.84
N LEU A 143 -9.07 3.09 5.79
CA LEU A 143 -10.40 2.62 5.48
C LEU A 143 -10.38 2.14 4.04
N LEU A 144 -10.98 1.00 3.76
CA LEU A 144 -11.02 0.44 2.41
C LEU A 144 -12.40 -0.12 2.07
N GLY A 145 -12.71 -0.08 0.79
CA GLY A 145 -13.90 -0.71 0.24
C GLY A 145 -13.67 -1.03 -1.23
N GLY A 146 -14.22 -2.13 -1.69
CA GLY A 146 -13.97 -2.55 -3.05
C GLY A 146 -14.83 -3.69 -3.52
N VAL A 147 -14.50 -4.17 -4.71
CA VAL A 147 -15.14 -5.32 -5.34
C VAL A 147 -14.09 -6.24 -5.93
N ALA A 148 -14.23 -7.53 -5.67
CA ALA A 148 -13.40 -8.59 -6.24
C ALA A 148 -14.21 -9.40 -7.25
N PHE A 149 -13.55 -9.78 -8.34
CA PHE A 149 -14.10 -10.54 -9.46
C PHE A 149 -13.29 -11.82 -9.65
N GLY A 150 -13.93 -12.90 -10.09
CA GLY A 150 -13.26 -14.16 -10.34
C GLY A 150 -12.69 -14.81 -9.07
N THR A 151 -13.39 -14.63 -7.94
CA THR A 151 -12.93 -15.11 -6.62
C THR A 151 -12.88 -16.64 -6.51
N THR A 152 -13.55 -17.36 -7.40
CA THR A 152 -13.53 -18.84 -7.52
C THR A 152 -12.42 -19.34 -8.43
N SER A 153 -11.77 -18.46 -9.17
CA SER A 153 -10.67 -18.78 -10.09
C SER A 153 -9.33 -18.67 -9.36
N ARG A 154 -8.30 -19.36 -9.89
CA ARG A 154 -6.93 -19.25 -9.35
C ARG A 154 -6.37 -17.82 -9.46
N VAL A 155 -6.83 -17.08 -10.46
CA VAL A 155 -6.50 -15.66 -10.64
C VAL A 155 -7.80 -14.88 -10.71
N GLY A 156 -7.95 -13.90 -9.84
CA GLY A 156 -9.04 -12.93 -9.80
C GLY A 156 -8.54 -11.51 -10.03
N ASN A 157 -9.47 -10.58 -10.11
CA ASN A 157 -9.19 -9.14 -10.21
C ASN A 157 -9.95 -8.41 -9.11
N PHE A 158 -9.50 -7.20 -8.78
CA PHE A 158 -10.25 -6.33 -7.86
C PHE A 158 -10.04 -4.86 -8.19
N ILE A 159 -11.01 -4.07 -7.74
CA ILE A 159 -10.93 -2.61 -7.70
C ILE A 159 -11.23 -2.20 -6.25
N GLU A 160 -10.40 -1.34 -5.68
CA GLU A 160 -10.48 -0.92 -4.28
C GLU A 160 -10.30 0.59 -4.16
N LEU A 161 -11.12 1.21 -3.34
CA LEU A 161 -10.95 2.57 -2.86
C LEU A 161 -10.37 2.49 -1.45
N LYS A 162 -9.23 3.12 -1.20
CA LYS A 162 -8.54 3.11 0.10
C LYS A 162 -8.22 4.52 0.55
N GLY A 163 -8.73 4.89 1.71
CA GLY A 163 -8.44 6.16 2.36
C GLY A 163 -7.39 5.98 3.45
N HIS A 164 -6.39 6.87 3.50
CA HIS A 164 -5.41 6.95 4.58
C HIS A 164 -5.59 8.25 5.34
N LEU A 165 -5.83 8.14 6.64
CA LEU A 165 -5.91 9.26 7.59
C LEU A 165 -4.61 9.28 8.40
N VAL A 166 -3.60 9.94 7.85
CA VAL A 166 -2.27 10.05 8.46
C VAL A 166 -2.13 11.42 9.12
N GLY A 167 -1.44 11.49 10.25
CA GLY A 167 -1.27 12.76 10.96
C GLY A 167 -0.67 13.86 10.09
N GLY A 168 -1.51 14.85 9.74
CA GLY A 168 -1.14 16.01 8.92
C GLY A 168 -1.47 15.91 7.43
N TYR A 169 -1.89 14.75 6.90
CA TYR A 169 -2.38 14.66 5.52
C TYR A 169 -3.40 13.52 5.33
N LYS A 170 -4.20 13.66 4.28
CA LYS A 170 -5.18 12.67 3.86
C LYS A 170 -4.84 12.21 2.45
N GLN A 171 -4.87 10.92 2.22
CA GLN A 171 -4.70 10.32 0.89
C GLN A 171 -5.93 9.50 0.54
N LEU A 172 -6.34 9.58 -0.71
CA LEU A 172 -7.31 8.70 -1.31
C LEU A 172 -6.61 7.93 -2.44
N LYS A 173 -6.75 6.61 -2.44
CA LYS A 173 -6.14 5.73 -3.43
C LYS A 173 -7.21 4.95 -4.16
N ILE A 174 -7.10 4.85 -5.47
CA ILE A 174 -7.83 3.89 -6.28
C ILE A 174 -6.84 2.79 -6.63
N ASN A 175 -7.06 1.61 -6.12
CA ASN A 175 -6.24 0.42 -6.35
C ASN A 175 -6.91 -0.48 -7.36
N MET A 176 -6.13 -0.98 -8.32
CA MET A 176 -6.54 -2.03 -9.26
C MET A 176 -5.50 -3.13 -9.23
N GLY A 177 -5.93 -4.37 -9.13
CA GLY A 177 -4.97 -5.45 -8.97
C GLY A 177 -5.46 -6.82 -9.38
N LEU A 178 -4.50 -7.74 -9.35
CA LEU A 178 -4.67 -9.16 -9.56
C LEU A 178 -4.54 -9.89 -8.23
N SER A 179 -5.39 -10.87 -8.04
CA SER A 179 -5.40 -11.76 -6.87
C SER A 179 -5.02 -13.16 -7.31
N TRP A 180 -3.97 -13.73 -6.72
CA TRP A 180 -3.67 -15.16 -6.84
C TRP A 180 -4.27 -15.87 -5.65
N ASN A 181 -5.25 -16.72 -5.93
CA ASN A 181 -5.95 -17.55 -4.93
C ASN A 181 -5.21 -18.90 -4.79
N ARG A 182 -5.12 -19.39 -3.56
CA ARG A 182 -4.57 -20.69 -3.26
C ARG A 182 -5.63 -21.79 -3.26
#